data_f3f71970b5fba0f771c160551ae2d747
#
_entry.id   f3f71970b5fba0f771c160551ae2d747
#
_cell.length_a   1.000
_cell.length_b   1.000
_cell.length_c   1.000
_cell.angle_alpha   90.00
_cell.angle_beta   90.00
_cell.angle_gamma   90.00
#
_symmetry.space_group_name_H-M   'P 1'
#
loop_
_entity.id
_entity.type
_entity.pdbx_description
1 polymer ?
#
loop_
_entity_poly.entity_id
_entity_poly.type
_entity_poly.pdbx_seq_one_letter_code
_entity_poly.pdbx_strand_id
1 'polypeptide(L)'
;MKNYPLQVLVVIVFMVFSGSNFADTYAHVFNCTLEEGKTAEDAHAANRKWLKWVNANVDGEVTSSSGVAVVGDNKAFLWVDTYPDLATWSATQTALDTKEGKAALKDLFKGITDCTENRLWKLTPTE
;
A
#
# COMPACT_ATOMS: atom_id res chain seq x y z
N MET A 1 -31.48 40.76 -48.66
CA MET A 1 -31.67 40.03 -47.40
C MET A 1 -30.98 38.68 -47.52
N LYS A 2 -29.87 38.49 -46.81
CA LYS A 2 -29.14 37.22 -46.84
C LYS A 2 -29.69 36.34 -45.73
N ASN A 3 -30.32 35.24 -46.10
CA ASN A 3 -30.76 34.20 -45.18
C ASN A 3 -29.55 33.37 -44.76
N TYR A 4 -29.16 33.43 -43.50
CA TYR A 4 -28.19 32.51 -42.91
C TYR A 4 -28.95 31.28 -42.39
N PRO A 5 -28.62 30.08 -42.81
CA PRO A 5 -29.21 28.89 -42.22
C PRO A 5 -28.65 28.70 -40.80
N LEU A 6 -29.56 28.61 -39.87
CA LEU A 6 -29.25 28.29 -38.45
C LEU A 6 -28.75 26.85 -38.37
N GLN A 7 -27.43 26.68 -38.32
CA GLN A 7 -26.85 25.38 -38.03
C GLN A 7 -27.03 25.10 -36.55
N VAL A 8 -27.95 24.22 -36.24
CA VAL A 8 -28.12 23.65 -34.90
C VAL A 8 -26.96 22.71 -34.65
N LEU A 9 -25.98 23.17 -33.85
CA LEU A 9 -24.88 22.35 -33.39
C LEU A 9 -25.40 21.42 -32.26
N VAL A 10 -25.75 20.19 -32.61
CA VAL A 10 -26.09 19.17 -31.62
C VAL A 10 -24.80 18.71 -30.97
N VAL A 11 -24.50 19.27 -29.80
CA VAL A 11 -23.40 18.76 -28.94
C VAL A 11 -23.90 17.50 -28.24
N ILE A 12 -23.53 16.35 -28.77
CA ILE A 12 -23.74 15.07 -28.10
C ILE A 12 -22.69 14.98 -26.98
N VAL A 13 -23.12 15.30 -25.77
CA VAL A 13 -22.32 15.05 -24.56
C VAL A 13 -22.33 13.54 -24.30
N PHE A 14 -21.28 12.84 -24.73
CA PHE A 14 -21.01 11.49 -24.27
C PHE A 14 -20.66 11.58 -22.79
N MET A 15 -21.64 11.35 -21.93
CA MET A 15 -21.35 10.99 -20.54
C MET A 15 -20.69 9.61 -20.53
N VAL A 16 -19.37 9.61 -20.49
CA VAL A 16 -18.62 8.40 -20.19
C VAL A 16 -18.91 8.12 -18.72
N PHE A 17 -19.86 7.24 -18.46
CA PHE A 17 -19.99 6.59 -17.17
C PHE A 17 -18.73 5.73 -17.01
N SER A 18 -17.70 6.33 -16.43
CA SER A 18 -16.58 5.58 -15.89
C SER A 18 -17.15 4.79 -14.71
N GLY A 19 -17.62 3.58 -15.01
CA GLY A 19 -17.90 2.61 -13.96
C GLY A 19 -16.63 2.50 -13.14
N SER A 20 -16.70 2.85 -11.86
CA SER A 20 -15.62 2.65 -10.93
C SER A 20 -15.41 1.13 -10.83
N ASN A 21 -14.59 0.58 -11.70
CA ASN A 21 -14.05 -0.75 -11.49
C ASN A 21 -13.18 -0.65 -10.24
N PHE A 22 -13.75 -0.99 -9.09
CA PHE A 22 -12.97 -1.20 -7.89
C PHE A 22 -12.04 -2.38 -8.18
N ALA A 23 -10.80 -2.06 -8.55
CA ALA A 23 -9.79 -3.08 -8.78
C ALA A 23 -9.49 -3.78 -7.45
N ASP A 24 -9.30 -5.09 -7.51
CA ASP A 24 -8.78 -5.84 -6.37
C ASP A 24 -7.45 -5.23 -5.92
N THR A 25 -7.24 -5.16 -4.63
CA THR A 25 -5.97 -4.76 -4.03
C THR A 25 -5.39 -5.92 -3.23
N TYR A 26 -4.10 -5.86 -2.97
CA TYR A 26 -3.41 -6.90 -2.20
C TYR A 26 -2.85 -6.29 -0.94
N ALA A 27 -3.17 -6.88 0.20
CA ALA A 27 -2.67 -6.47 1.51
C ALA A 27 -1.76 -7.55 2.10
N HIS A 28 -0.50 -7.22 2.32
CA HIS A 28 0.44 -8.06 3.05
C HIS A 28 0.38 -7.66 4.52
N VAL A 29 -0.16 -8.54 5.34
CA VAL A 29 -0.45 -8.30 6.75
C VAL A 29 0.54 -9.06 7.60
N PHE A 30 1.21 -8.37 8.51
CA PHE A 30 2.16 -8.94 9.48
C PHE A 30 1.60 -8.78 10.89
N ASN A 31 1.46 -9.88 11.61
CA ASN A 31 1.09 -9.88 13.02
C ASN A 31 2.36 -9.88 13.87
N CYS A 32 2.54 -8.84 14.64
CA CYS A 32 3.76 -8.59 15.39
C CYS A 32 3.46 -8.21 16.85
N THR A 33 4.51 -8.16 17.65
CA THR A 33 4.51 -7.50 18.96
C THR A 33 5.60 -6.43 18.98
N LEU A 34 5.35 -5.35 19.73
CA LEU A 34 6.39 -4.35 20.00
C LEU A 34 7.38 -4.94 21.01
N GLU A 35 8.66 -4.77 20.73
CA GLU A 35 9.72 -5.16 21.66
C GLU A 35 9.70 -4.31 22.94
N GLU A 36 10.29 -4.84 24.01
CA GLU A 36 10.33 -4.14 25.29
C GLU A 36 10.97 -2.76 25.16
N GLY A 37 10.30 -1.74 25.69
CA GLY A 37 10.76 -0.35 25.64
C GLY A 37 10.60 0.33 24.28
N LYS A 38 9.99 -0.32 23.29
CA LYS A 38 9.68 0.25 21.98
C LYS A 38 8.26 0.76 21.90
N THR A 39 8.08 1.77 21.06
CA THR A 39 6.80 2.45 20.85
C THR A 39 6.32 2.27 19.41
N ALA A 40 5.05 2.54 19.17
CA ALA A 40 4.51 2.59 17.82
C ALA A 40 5.24 3.62 16.95
N GLU A 41 5.72 4.74 17.52
CA GLU A 41 6.48 5.74 16.75
C GLU A 41 7.85 5.22 16.30
N ASP A 42 8.54 4.41 17.10
CA ASP A 42 9.78 3.74 16.67
C ASP A 42 9.51 2.86 15.44
N ALA A 43 8.43 2.10 15.49
CA ALA A 43 7.99 1.25 14.39
C ALA A 43 7.61 2.07 13.15
N HIS A 44 6.84 3.15 13.32
CA HIS A 44 6.48 4.06 12.22
C HIS A 44 7.70 4.72 11.57
N ALA A 45 8.70 5.11 12.37
CA ALA A 45 9.93 5.68 11.84
C ALA A 45 10.71 4.69 10.95
N ALA A 46 10.78 3.44 11.35
CA ALA A 46 11.35 2.37 10.54
C ALA A 46 10.54 2.14 9.25
N ASN A 47 9.22 2.09 9.37
CA ASN A 47 8.34 1.85 8.24
C ASN A 47 8.40 2.96 7.18
N ARG A 48 8.49 4.22 7.60
CA ARG A 48 8.68 5.34 6.67
C ARG A 48 9.96 5.19 5.82
N LYS A 49 11.04 4.68 6.40
CA LYS A 49 12.29 4.41 5.66
C LYS A 49 12.10 3.27 4.67
N TRP A 50 11.44 2.19 5.09
CA TRP A 50 11.11 1.06 4.23
C TRP A 50 10.26 1.51 3.04
N LEU A 51 9.15 2.19 3.30
CA LEU A 51 8.21 2.64 2.27
C LEU A 51 8.85 3.59 1.27
N LYS A 52 9.68 4.52 1.76
CA LYS A 52 10.45 5.44 0.90
C LYS A 52 11.40 4.67 -0.03
N TRP A 53 12.09 3.67 0.51
CA TRP A 53 13.01 2.86 -0.30
C TRP A 53 12.24 2.04 -1.34
N VAL A 54 11.16 1.37 -0.97
CA VAL A 54 10.32 0.57 -1.87
C VAL A 54 9.80 1.44 -3.02
N ASN A 55 9.15 2.55 -2.73
CA ASN A 55 8.58 3.42 -3.77
C ASN A 55 9.64 4.14 -4.63
N ALA A 56 10.92 4.14 -4.22
CA ALA A 56 12.02 4.61 -5.04
C ALA A 56 12.63 3.53 -5.96
N ASN A 57 12.36 2.25 -5.70
CA ASN A 57 13.01 1.12 -6.40
C ASN A 57 12.02 0.17 -7.09
N VAL A 58 10.73 0.36 -6.90
CA VAL A 58 9.67 -0.47 -7.48
C VAL A 58 8.66 0.42 -8.19
N ASP A 59 8.30 0.06 -9.41
CA ASP A 59 7.21 0.70 -10.12
C ASP A 59 5.87 0.29 -9.51
N GLY A 60 4.98 1.26 -9.34
CA GLY A 60 3.70 1.09 -8.68
C GLY A 60 3.67 1.78 -7.31
N GLU A 61 2.48 2.17 -6.87
CA GLU A 61 2.30 2.86 -5.60
C GLU A 61 2.03 1.84 -4.49
N VAL A 62 3.03 1.64 -3.64
CA VAL A 62 2.90 0.85 -2.42
C VAL A 62 2.54 1.79 -1.27
N THR A 63 1.54 1.41 -0.48
CA THR A 63 1.18 2.11 0.75
C THR A 63 1.35 1.19 1.94
N SER A 64 1.58 1.76 3.12
CA SER A 64 1.73 0.99 4.35
C SER A 64 1.02 1.69 5.49
N SER A 65 0.37 0.89 6.31
CA SER A 65 -0.30 1.31 7.53
C SER A 65 0.14 0.40 8.67
N SER A 66 -0.06 0.87 9.88
CA SER A 66 0.12 0.04 11.07
C SER A 66 -1.05 0.19 12.01
N GLY A 67 -1.26 -0.81 12.84
CA GLY A 67 -2.28 -0.83 13.86
C GLY A 67 -1.72 -1.21 15.21
N VAL A 68 -2.22 -0.56 16.26
CA VAL A 68 -2.04 -0.98 17.64
C VAL A 68 -3.38 -1.44 18.18
N ALA A 69 -3.38 -2.47 19.00
CA ALA A 69 -4.61 -2.92 19.61
C ALA A 69 -5.14 -1.84 20.58
N VAL A 70 -6.38 -1.42 20.40
CA VAL A 70 -7.06 -0.47 21.30
C VAL A 70 -7.89 -1.19 22.36
N VAL A 71 -8.10 -2.49 22.17
CA VAL A 71 -8.75 -3.40 23.13
C VAL A 71 -7.97 -4.72 23.11
N GLY A 72 -7.72 -5.29 24.28
CA GLY A 72 -6.95 -6.52 24.43
C GLY A 72 -5.47 -6.27 24.71
N ASP A 73 -4.58 -7.07 24.12
CA ASP A 73 -3.14 -6.96 24.34
C ASP A 73 -2.57 -5.70 23.65
N ASN A 74 -2.16 -4.73 24.47
CA ASN A 74 -1.61 -3.46 23.99
C ASN A 74 -0.19 -3.56 23.39
N LYS A 75 0.46 -4.72 23.43
CA LYS A 75 1.72 -5.00 22.74
C LYS A 75 1.50 -5.51 21.32
N ALA A 76 0.25 -5.95 21.00
CA ALA A 76 -0.08 -6.40 19.66
C ALA A 76 0.07 -5.26 18.66
N PHE A 77 0.80 -5.52 17.59
CA PHE A 77 1.11 -4.57 16.55
C PHE A 77 0.86 -5.20 15.17
N LEU A 78 0.35 -4.42 14.25
CA LEU A 78 0.01 -4.87 12.93
C LEU A 78 0.67 -3.99 11.86
N TRP A 79 1.32 -4.60 10.87
CA TRP A 79 1.69 -3.95 9.63
C TRP A 79 0.73 -4.37 8.52
N VAL A 80 0.34 -3.44 7.67
CA VAL A 80 -0.47 -3.68 6.48
C VAL A 80 0.15 -2.94 5.31
N ASP A 81 0.85 -3.66 4.45
CA ASP A 81 1.40 -3.11 3.23
C ASP A 81 0.44 -3.40 2.07
N THR A 82 -0.03 -2.36 1.39
CA THR A 82 -1.03 -2.47 0.34
C THR A 82 -0.43 -2.20 -1.03
N TYR A 83 -0.75 -3.08 -1.96
CA TYR A 83 -0.27 -3.10 -3.33
C TYR A 83 -1.44 -2.98 -4.32
N PRO A 84 -1.30 -2.22 -5.41
CA PRO A 84 -2.37 -2.09 -6.41
C PRO A 84 -2.63 -3.40 -7.15
N ASP A 85 -1.62 -4.26 -7.28
CA ASP A 85 -1.71 -5.54 -7.96
C ASP A 85 -0.64 -6.53 -7.47
N LEU A 86 -0.78 -7.79 -7.88
CA LEU A 86 0.14 -8.87 -7.51
C LEU A 86 1.53 -8.70 -8.16
N ALA A 87 1.61 -8.05 -9.31
CA ALA A 87 2.88 -7.79 -10.00
C ALA A 87 3.73 -6.81 -9.18
N THR A 88 3.13 -5.74 -8.65
CA THR A 88 3.80 -4.77 -7.77
C THR A 88 4.28 -5.44 -6.47
N TRP A 89 3.44 -6.31 -5.86
CA TRP A 89 3.87 -7.10 -4.70
C TRP A 89 5.09 -7.98 -5.04
N SER A 90 5.03 -8.72 -6.13
CA SER A 90 6.12 -9.61 -6.57
C SER A 90 7.40 -8.82 -6.87
N ALA A 91 7.29 -7.68 -7.55
CA ALA A 91 8.43 -6.80 -7.82
C ALA A 91 9.05 -6.27 -6.53
N THR A 92 8.21 -5.93 -5.52
CA THR A 92 8.69 -5.52 -4.20
C THR A 92 9.48 -6.64 -3.53
N GLN A 93 8.97 -7.87 -3.50
CA GLN A 93 9.69 -9.01 -2.91
C GLN A 93 11.04 -9.23 -3.61
N THR A 94 11.04 -9.16 -4.95
CA THR A 94 12.27 -9.28 -5.75
C THR A 94 13.29 -8.19 -5.42
N ALA A 95 12.85 -6.93 -5.34
CA ALA A 95 13.72 -5.79 -5.00
C ALA A 95 14.32 -5.93 -3.59
N LEU A 96 13.49 -6.35 -2.63
CA LEU A 96 13.92 -6.57 -1.24
C LEU A 96 14.97 -7.70 -1.13
N ASP A 97 14.90 -8.70 -2.01
CA ASP A 97 15.84 -9.85 -2.01
C ASP A 97 17.17 -9.56 -2.71
N THR A 98 17.30 -8.42 -3.40
CA THR A 98 18.57 -7.99 -4.00
C THR A 98 19.62 -7.66 -2.93
N LYS A 99 20.88 -7.62 -3.34
CA LYS A 99 21.99 -7.20 -2.46
C LYS A 99 21.79 -5.77 -1.95
N GLU A 100 21.32 -4.89 -2.83
CA GLU A 100 21.03 -3.48 -2.53
C GLU A 100 19.86 -3.35 -1.55
N GLY A 101 18.78 -4.08 -1.76
CA GLY A 101 17.62 -4.10 -0.86
C GLY A 101 17.98 -4.62 0.51
N LYS A 102 18.68 -5.74 0.59
CA LYS A 102 19.17 -6.30 1.85
C LYS A 102 20.10 -5.35 2.60
N ALA A 103 20.98 -4.65 1.89
CA ALA A 103 21.89 -3.67 2.50
C ALA A 103 21.16 -2.42 3.00
N ALA A 104 20.23 -1.88 2.19
CA ALA A 104 19.48 -0.67 2.52
C ALA A 104 18.55 -0.84 3.73
N LEU A 105 17.99 -2.04 3.88
CA LEU A 105 17.00 -2.36 4.92
C LEU A 105 17.55 -3.25 6.05
N LYS A 106 18.87 -3.45 6.04
CA LYS A 106 19.53 -4.23 7.07
C LYS A 106 19.23 -3.69 8.45
N ASP A 107 18.80 -4.58 9.32
CA ASP A 107 18.50 -4.29 10.73
C ASP A 107 17.42 -3.21 10.96
N LEU A 108 16.66 -2.80 9.90
CA LEU A 108 15.72 -1.70 9.98
C LEU A 108 14.63 -1.90 11.04
N PHE A 109 14.13 -3.12 11.18
CA PHE A 109 13.08 -3.49 12.14
C PHE A 109 13.61 -4.27 13.36
N LYS A 110 14.91 -4.54 13.37
CA LYS A 110 15.54 -5.31 14.45
C LYS A 110 15.41 -4.63 15.79
N GLY A 111 14.92 -5.37 16.77
CA GLY A 111 14.73 -4.87 18.14
C GLY A 111 13.61 -3.82 18.27
N ILE A 112 12.73 -3.70 17.26
CA ILE A 112 11.55 -2.82 17.29
C ILE A 112 10.28 -3.64 17.37
N THR A 113 10.13 -4.60 16.47
CA THR A 113 8.97 -5.51 16.42
C THR A 113 9.43 -6.94 16.20
N ASP A 114 8.73 -7.89 16.82
CA ASP A 114 8.83 -9.32 16.54
C ASP A 114 7.55 -9.78 15.83
N CYS A 115 7.69 -10.24 14.57
CA CYS A 115 6.58 -10.64 13.73
C CYS A 115 6.54 -12.16 13.62
N THR A 116 5.48 -12.76 14.13
CA THR A 116 5.33 -14.22 14.21
C THR A 116 4.60 -14.82 13.00
N GLU A 117 3.84 -14.00 12.29
CA GLU A 117 2.97 -14.45 11.20
C GLU A 117 2.79 -13.37 10.16
N ASN A 118 2.71 -13.77 8.87
CA ASN A 118 2.29 -12.86 7.81
C ASN A 118 1.43 -13.60 6.78
N ARG A 119 0.55 -12.84 6.11
CA ARG A 119 -0.31 -13.32 5.03
C ARG A 119 -0.49 -12.25 3.98
N LEU A 120 -0.51 -12.68 2.72
CA LEU A 120 -0.94 -11.86 1.60
C LEU A 120 -2.42 -12.11 1.33
N TRP A 121 -3.21 -11.06 1.38
CA TRP A 121 -4.66 -11.08 1.15
C TRP A 121 -4.99 -10.41 -0.17
N LYS A 122 -5.86 -11.03 -0.95
CA LYS A 122 -6.56 -10.35 -2.03
C LYS A 122 -7.82 -9.72 -1.44
N LEU A 123 -7.95 -8.42 -1.55
CA LEU A 123 -9.10 -7.67 -1.06
C LEU A 123 -9.99 -7.32 -2.25
N THR A 124 -11.22 -7.79 -2.22
CA THR A 124 -12.24 -7.48 -3.21
C THR A 124 -13.27 -6.56 -2.54
N PRO A 125 -13.49 -5.37 -3.08
CA PRO A 125 -14.52 -4.48 -2.55
C PRO A 125 -15.90 -5.15 -2.57
N THR A 126 -16.68 -4.89 -1.54
CA THR A 126 -18.10 -5.30 -1.49
C THR A 126 -18.94 -4.10 -1.88
N GLU A 127 -19.81 -4.26 -2.88
CA GLU A 127 -20.77 -3.26 -3.33
C GLU A 127 -21.96 -3.16 -2.36
#